data_680eeebb1f2aa24a06899192ee491209
#
_entry.id   680eeebb1f2aa24a06899192ee491209
#
_cell.length_a   1.000
_cell.length_b   1.000
_cell.length_c   1.000
_cell.angle_alpha   90.00
_cell.angle_beta   90.00
_cell.angle_gamma   90.00
#
_symmetry.space_group_name_H-M   'P 1'
#
loop_
_entity.id
_entity.type
_entity.pdbx_description
1 polymer ?
#
loop_
_entity_poly.entity_id
_entity_poly.type
_entity_poly.pdbx_seq_one_letter_code
_entity_poly.pdbx_strand_id
1 'polypeptide(L)'
;MRRGALNTSAIKHGANVVALGHHADDILDTFLLSFIYEGRLSTFKPYTYLDRTGVSVIRPFVYVQEGDIRGASRRLNFPIYKNPCPEDKHTEREYMKNLVDNITEDIPIARDRMISAIVNADRYSLFPEKNK
;
A
#
# COMPACT_ATOMS: atom_id res chain seq x y z
N MET A 1 7.15 15.72 6.76
CA MET A 1 6.76 14.46 6.37
C MET A 1 5.72 13.90 7.26
N ARG A 2 4.69 13.41 6.65
CA ARG A 2 3.58 12.87 7.42
C ARG A 2 3.99 11.74 8.32
N ARG A 3 4.81 10.84 7.80
CA ARG A 3 5.25 9.71 8.59
C ARG A 3 6.11 10.13 9.77
N GLY A 4 6.95 11.13 9.54
CA GLY A 4 7.78 11.64 10.62
C GLY A 4 6.95 12.26 11.72
N ALA A 5 5.91 13.01 11.35
CA ALA A 5 5.05 13.64 12.33
C ALA A 5 4.28 12.60 13.14
N LEU A 6 3.82 11.52 12.47
CA LEU A 6 3.11 10.47 13.17
C LEU A 6 4.02 9.75 14.15
N ASN A 7 5.25 9.47 13.76
CA ASN A 7 6.18 8.78 14.64
C ASN A 7 6.52 9.63 15.84
N THR A 8 6.72 10.94 15.63
CA THR A 8 7.00 11.84 16.73
C THR A 8 5.82 11.89 17.69
N SER A 9 4.62 11.96 17.14
CA SER A 9 3.43 11.99 17.97
C SER A 9 3.27 10.70 18.75
N ALA A 10 3.59 9.57 18.12
CA ALA A 10 3.49 8.28 18.79
C ALA A 10 4.43 8.23 19.99
N ILE A 11 5.65 8.66 19.82
CA ILE A 11 6.61 8.67 20.91
C ILE A 11 6.14 9.57 22.02
N LYS A 12 5.65 10.75 21.65
CA LYS A 12 5.19 11.71 22.61
C LYS A 12 4.05 11.17 23.46
N HIS A 13 3.21 10.35 22.90
CA HIS A 13 2.06 9.80 23.61
C HIS A 13 2.34 8.40 24.19
N GLY A 14 3.58 7.96 24.16
CA GLY A 14 3.94 6.68 24.74
C GLY A 14 3.53 5.46 23.93
N ALA A 15 3.18 5.65 22.68
CA ALA A 15 2.82 4.53 21.82
C ALA A 15 4.06 3.91 21.23
N ASN A 16 4.05 2.60 21.06
CA ASN A 16 5.17 1.92 20.43
C ASN A 16 4.76 1.25 19.11
N VAL A 17 3.50 1.40 18.70
CA VAL A 17 3.02 0.85 17.45
C VAL A 17 2.19 1.91 16.74
N VAL A 18 2.43 2.05 15.43
CA VAL A 18 1.63 2.94 14.60
C VAL A 18 0.97 2.08 13.54
N ALA A 19 -0.34 2.16 13.43
CA ALA A 19 -1.08 1.41 12.43
C ALA A 19 -1.47 2.35 11.30
N LEU A 20 -1.13 1.97 10.08
CA LEU A 20 -1.46 2.76 8.91
C LEU A 20 -2.53 2.04 8.10
N GLY A 21 -3.36 2.81 7.42
CA GLY A 21 -4.51 2.25 6.73
C GLY A 21 -4.27 1.84 5.29
N HIS A 22 -3.01 1.61 4.91
CA HIS A 22 -2.71 1.19 3.55
C HIS A 22 -3.36 -0.17 3.29
N HIS A 23 -3.95 -0.30 2.12
CA HIS A 23 -4.65 -1.54 1.76
C HIS A 23 -4.03 -2.18 0.52
N ALA A 24 -4.61 -3.26 0.05
CA ALA A 24 -4.01 -4.04 -1.03
C ALA A 24 -3.85 -3.24 -2.31
N ASP A 25 -4.79 -2.34 -2.62
CA ASP A 25 -4.66 -1.52 -3.80
C ASP A 25 -3.48 -0.54 -3.68
N ASP A 26 -3.21 -0.05 -2.47
CA ASP A 26 -2.05 0.79 -2.23
C ASP A 26 -0.76 0.02 -2.45
N ILE A 27 -0.74 -1.24 -2.03
CA ILE A 27 0.40 -2.11 -2.24
C ILE A 27 0.67 -2.25 -3.75
N LEU A 28 -0.37 -2.47 -4.52
CA LEU A 28 -0.25 -2.66 -5.96
C LEU A 28 0.21 -1.37 -6.63
N ASP A 29 -0.39 -0.24 -6.29
CA ASP A 29 -0.02 1.02 -6.89
C ASP A 29 1.43 1.37 -6.57
N THR A 30 1.84 1.16 -5.34
CA THR A 30 3.20 1.45 -4.93
C THR A 30 4.20 0.52 -5.61
N PHE A 31 3.82 -0.75 -5.75
CA PHE A 31 4.66 -1.71 -6.46
C PHE A 31 4.85 -1.26 -7.91
N LEU A 32 3.78 -0.84 -8.58
CA LEU A 32 3.89 -0.42 -9.96
C LEU A 32 4.72 0.85 -10.10
N LEU A 33 4.63 1.76 -9.16
CA LEU A 33 5.46 2.94 -9.17
C LEU A 33 6.94 2.57 -9.08
N SER A 34 7.28 1.67 -8.17
CA SER A 34 8.65 1.21 -8.06
C SER A 34 9.09 0.47 -9.30
N PHE A 35 8.22 -0.38 -9.80
CA PHE A 35 8.53 -1.24 -10.92
C PHE A 35 8.77 -0.42 -12.19
N ILE A 36 7.92 0.55 -12.46
CA ILE A 36 7.94 1.28 -13.71
C ILE A 36 8.90 2.47 -13.64
N TYR A 37 8.89 3.21 -12.55
CA TYR A 37 9.71 4.41 -12.47
C TYR A 37 11.10 4.16 -11.91
N GLU A 38 11.24 3.20 -11.03
CA GLU A 38 12.51 2.98 -10.35
C GLU A 38 13.22 1.71 -10.77
N GLY A 39 12.56 0.86 -11.52
CA GLY A 39 13.16 -0.41 -11.90
C GLY A 39 13.40 -1.33 -10.73
N ARG A 40 12.54 -1.28 -9.72
CA ARG A 40 12.72 -2.07 -8.51
C ARG A 40 11.44 -2.79 -8.16
N LEU A 41 11.59 -3.91 -7.49
CA LEU A 41 10.46 -4.69 -7.00
C LEU A 41 10.27 -4.35 -5.52
N SER A 42 9.50 -3.34 -5.24
CA SER A 42 9.36 -2.84 -3.88
C SER A 42 7.96 -2.33 -3.61
N THR A 43 7.47 -2.51 -2.40
CA THR A 43 6.20 -1.95 -1.99
C THR A 43 6.18 -1.87 -0.46
N PHE A 44 5.04 -1.51 0.10
CA PHE A 44 4.87 -1.44 1.55
C PHE A 44 4.93 -2.83 2.16
N LYS A 45 5.46 -2.92 3.34
CA LYS A 45 5.49 -4.18 4.08
C LYS A 45 4.41 -4.19 5.14
N PRO A 46 3.90 -5.36 5.49
CA PRO A 46 2.89 -5.43 6.55
C PRO A 46 3.42 -4.93 7.89
N TYR A 47 4.70 -5.13 8.15
CA TYR A 47 5.31 -4.77 9.42
C TYR A 47 6.70 -4.21 9.19
N THR A 48 7.03 -3.14 9.87
CA THR A 48 8.37 -2.56 9.82
C THR A 48 8.72 -2.05 11.22
N TYR A 49 9.90 -2.40 11.69
CA TYR A 49 10.38 -1.89 12.96
C TYR A 49 11.37 -0.76 12.67
N LEU A 50 11.17 0.38 13.32
CA LEU A 50 12.04 1.52 13.14
C LEU A 50 13.04 1.60 14.28
N ASP A 51 14.26 1.20 13.99
CA ASP A 51 15.31 1.11 14.99
C ASP A 51 15.55 2.40 15.71
N ARG A 52 15.51 3.51 15.01
CA ARG A 52 15.83 4.78 15.60
C ARG A 52 14.89 5.19 16.65
N THR A 53 13.62 4.88 16.54
CA THR A 53 12.61 5.36 17.45
C THR A 53 12.03 4.26 18.30
N GLY A 54 12.28 3.01 17.96
CA GLY A 54 11.67 1.90 18.67
C GLY A 54 10.18 1.75 18.38
N VAL A 55 9.70 2.39 17.32
CA VAL A 55 8.29 2.32 16.94
C VAL A 55 8.11 1.29 15.86
N SER A 56 7.11 0.44 15.99
CA SER A 56 6.75 -0.52 14.94
C SER A 56 5.62 0.07 14.11
N VAL A 57 5.70 -0.11 12.79
CA VAL A 57 4.65 0.33 11.90
C VAL A 57 3.97 -0.90 11.35
N ILE A 58 2.65 -0.98 11.46
CA ILE A 58 1.90 -2.11 10.94
C ILE A 58 0.88 -1.60 9.94
N ARG A 59 0.49 -2.46 9.01
CA ARG A 59 -0.52 -2.15 8.01
C ARG A 59 -1.56 -3.25 8.01
N PRO A 60 -2.54 -3.17 8.92
CA PRO A 60 -3.49 -4.27 9.12
C PRO A 60 -4.36 -4.57 7.91
N PHE A 61 -4.57 -3.58 7.02
CA PHE A 61 -5.44 -3.79 5.87
C PHE A 61 -4.69 -4.18 4.60
N VAL A 62 -3.41 -4.54 4.73
CA VAL A 62 -2.57 -4.76 3.57
C VAL A 62 -3.09 -5.87 2.65
N TYR A 63 -3.90 -6.79 3.16
CA TYR A 63 -4.46 -7.84 2.34
C TYR A 63 -5.91 -7.57 1.92
N VAL A 64 -6.45 -6.42 2.26
CA VAL A 64 -7.85 -6.10 1.99
C VAL A 64 -7.91 -5.12 0.81
N GLN A 65 -8.73 -5.42 -0.16
CA GLN A 65 -8.85 -4.55 -1.33
C GLN A 65 -9.74 -3.34 -1.02
N GLU A 66 -9.47 -2.25 -1.71
CA GLU A 66 -10.18 -1.01 -1.48
C GLU A 66 -11.68 -1.16 -1.64
N GLY A 67 -12.11 -1.96 -2.61
CA GLY A 67 -13.54 -2.19 -2.81
C GLY A 67 -14.23 -2.78 -1.60
N ASP A 68 -13.54 -3.68 -0.91
CA ASP A 68 -14.10 -4.30 0.29
C ASP A 68 -14.18 -3.30 1.44
N ILE A 69 -13.18 -2.44 1.55
CA ILE A 69 -13.20 -1.41 2.58
C ILE A 69 -14.33 -0.44 2.31
N ARG A 70 -14.52 -0.06 1.05
CA ARG A 70 -15.58 0.87 0.69
C ARG A 70 -16.94 0.25 0.99
N GLY A 71 -17.10 -1.03 0.68
CA GLY A 71 -18.35 -1.74 0.98
C GLY A 71 -18.62 -1.81 2.47
N ALA A 72 -17.61 -2.12 3.27
CA ALA A 72 -17.77 -2.18 4.72
C ALA A 72 -18.10 -0.81 5.28
N SER A 73 -17.47 0.24 4.75
CA SER A 73 -17.73 1.58 5.19
C SER A 73 -19.18 1.97 4.97
N ARG A 74 -19.73 1.59 3.83
CA ARG A 74 -21.14 1.86 3.55
C ARG A 74 -22.07 1.07 4.46
N ARG A 75 -21.79 -0.22 4.63
CA ARG A 75 -22.65 -1.06 5.46
C ARG A 75 -22.63 -0.64 6.91
N LEU A 76 -21.48 -0.22 7.41
CA LEU A 76 -21.32 0.13 8.81
C LEU A 76 -21.46 1.63 9.05
N ASN A 77 -21.69 2.38 7.98
CA ASN A 77 -21.96 3.80 8.10
C ASN A 77 -20.83 4.58 8.73
N PHE A 78 -19.59 4.27 8.36
CA PHE A 78 -18.45 4.99 8.88
C PHE A 78 -18.43 6.41 8.34
N PRO A 79 -17.98 7.36 9.13
CA PRO A 79 -17.85 8.73 8.64
C PRO A 79 -16.72 8.79 7.61
N ILE A 80 -16.99 9.47 6.51
CA ILE A 80 -16.01 9.62 5.45
C ILE A 80 -15.77 11.10 5.25
N TYR A 81 -14.51 11.49 5.32
CA TYR A 81 -14.13 12.88 5.16
C TYR A 81 -13.36 13.06 3.87
N LYS A 82 -13.72 14.06 3.10
CA LYS A 82 -12.99 14.34 1.89
C LYS A 82 -11.70 15.04 2.23
N ASN A 83 -10.68 14.75 1.47
CA ASN A 83 -9.42 15.44 1.62
C ASN A 83 -9.62 16.90 1.21
N PRO A 84 -9.34 17.86 2.07
CA PRO A 84 -9.54 19.25 1.70
C PRO A 84 -8.47 19.81 0.77
N CYS A 85 -7.40 19.09 0.58
CA CYS A 85 -6.34 19.56 -0.30
C CYS A 85 -6.76 19.42 -1.74
N PRO A 86 -6.78 20.49 -2.47
CA PRO A 86 -7.22 20.37 -3.85
C PRO A 86 -6.16 19.91 -4.78
N GLU A 87 -4.98 19.62 -4.32
CA GLU A 87 -3.96 19.38 -5.21
C GLU A 87 -3.92 18.05 -5.76
N ASP A 88 -3.10 17.86 -6.55
CA ASP A 88 -2.69 16.66 -7.04
C ASP A 88 -3.59 15.84 -7.58
N LYS A 89 -4.32 16.21 -8.38
CA LYS A 89 -5.13 15.41 -9.00
C LYS A 89 -4.45 14.49 -9.90
N HIS A 90 -3.43 14.81 -10.59
CA HIS A 90 -2.83 13.95 -11.58
C HIS A 90 -1.50 13.46 -11.11
N THR A 91 -1.45 12.87 -9.95
CA THR A 91 -0.23 12.31 -9.45
C THR A 91 0.08 11.02 -10.17
N GLU A 92 1.31 10.57 -10.03
CA GLU A 92 1.73 9.31 -10.61
C GLU A 92 0.96 8.15 -10.00
N ARG A 93 0.58 8.28 -8.74
CA ARG A 93 -0.21 7.25 -8.09
C ARG A 93 -1.59 7.15 -8.72
N GLU A 94 -2.18 8.26 -9.06
CA GLU A 94 -3.47 8.25 -9.72
C GLU A 94 -3.35 7.64 -11.11
N TYR A 95 -2.26 7.90 -11.80
CA TYR A 95 -2.01 7.29 -13.09
C TYR A 95 -1.97 5.77 -12.96
N MET A 96 -1.31 5.27 -11.92
CA MET A 96 -1.24 3.82 -11.70
C MET A 96 -2.61 3.23 -11.39
N LYS A 97 -3.42 3.95 -10.62
CA LYS A 97 -4.76 3.47 -10.33
C LYS A 97 -5.57 3.34 -11.61
N ASN A 98 -5.50 4.32 -12.46
CA ASN A 98 -6.23 4.29 -13.72
C ASN A 98 -5.71 3.18 -14.63
N LEU A 99 -4.41 2.95 -14.63
CA LEU A 99 -3.82 1.90 -15.43
C LEU A 99 -4.33 0.54 -14.95
N VAL A 100 -4.36 0.31 -13.66
CA VAL A 100 -4.85 -0.94 -13.10
C VAL A 100 -6.35 -1.12 -13.42
N ASP A 101 -7.11 -0.03 -13.33
CA ASP A 101 -8.53 -0.10 -13.65
C ASP A 101 -8.73 -0.48 -15.11
N ASN A 102 -7.94 0.10 -16.02
CA ASN A 102 -8.04 -0.21 -17.43
C ASN A 102 -7.68 -1.67 -17.71
N ILE A 103 -6.61 -2.14 -17.10
CA ILE A 103 -6.21 -3.53 -17.27
C ILE A 103 -7.30 -4.47 -16.74
N THR A 104 -7.86 -4.12 -15.60
CA THR A 104 -8.85 -4.98 -14.96
C THR A 104 -10.15 -4.98 -15.74
N GLU A 105 -10.44 -3.89 -16.43
CA GLU A 105 -11.62 -3.84 -17.27
C GLU A 105 -11.51 -4.86 -18.39
N ASP A 106 -10.34 -4.99 -18.98
CA ASP A 106 -10.13 -5.96 -20.05
C ASP A 106 -9.90 -7.37 -19.49
N ILE A 107 -9.25 -7.47 -18.36
CA ILE A 107 -8.91 -8.74 -17.75
C ILE A 107 -9.42 -8.71 -16.31
N PRO A 108 -10.65 -9.16 -16.08
CA PRO A 108 -11.26 -8.97 -14.75
C PRO A 108 -10.52 -9.58 -13.58
N ILE A 109 -9.69 -10.60 -13.79
CA ILE A 109 -8.95 -11.20 -12.71
C ILE A 109 -7.61 -10.52 -12.47
N ALA A 110 -7.28 -9.50 -13.25
CA ALA A 110 -5.91 -8.94 -13.23
C ALA A 110 -5.54 -8.36 -11.88
N ARG A 111 -6.44 -7.57 -11.28
CA ARG A 111 -6.12 -6.95 -9.98
C ARG A 111 -5.81 -8.00 -8.93
N ASP A 112 -6.66 -9.00 -8.82
CA ASP A 112 -6.46 -10.06 -7.84
C ASP A 112 -5.18 -10.80 -8.09
N ARG A 113 -4.87 -11.08 -9.35
CA ARG A 113 -3.67 -11.82 -9.68
C ARG A 113 -2.41 -11.02 -9.41
N MET A 114 -2.43 -9.73 -9.73
CA MET A 114 -1.28 -8.89 -9.46
C MET A 114 -1.02 -8.77 -7.97
N ILE A 115 -2.07 -8.56 -7.18
CA ILE A 115 -1.91 -8.46 -5.75
C ILE A 115 -1.41 -9.79 -5.19
N SER A 116 -1.96 -10.89 -5.66
CA SER A 116 -1.54 -12.21 -5.21
C SER A 116 -0.07 -12.45 -5.49
N ALA A 117 0.40 -12.06 -6.66
CA ALA A 117 1.79 -12.25 -7.03
C ALA A 117 2.71 -11.43 -6.11
N ILE A 118 2.29 -10.23 -5.78
CA ILE A 118 3.11 -9.36 -4.93
C ILE A 118 3.20 -9.90 -3.51
N VAL A 119 2.06 -10.25 -2.93
CA VAL A 119 2.07 -10.69 -1.54
C VAL A 119 2.72 -12.06 -1.36
N ASN A 120 2.83 -12.83 -2.43
CA ASN A 120 3.48 -14.13 -2.37
C ASN A 120 4.83 -14.13 -3.06
N ALA A 121 5.43 -12.96 -3.22
CA ALA A 121 6.67 -12.84 -3.98
C ALA A 121 7.81 -13.69 -3.43
N ASP A 122 7.78 -13.95 -2.15
CA ASP A 122 8.82 -14.76 -1.54
C ASP A 122 8.83 -16.20 -2.05
N ARG A 123 7.76 -16.63 -2.71
CA ARG A 123 7.67 -17.98 -3.24
C ARG A 123 8.28 -18.09 -4.61
N TYR A 124 8.65 -16.99 -5.25
CA TYR A 124 9.11 -16.99 -6.61
C TYR A 124 10.52 -16.48 -6.74
N SER A 125 11.28 -17.07 -7.64
CA SER A 125 12.63 -16.63 -7.92
C SER A 125 12.68 -16.19 -9.36
N LEU A 126 12.78 -14.89 -9.60
CA LEU A 126 12.71 -14.38 -10.95
C LEU A 126 13.93 -14.75 -11.76
N PHE A 127 15.10 -14.73 -11.13
CA PHE A 127 16.28 -15.24 -11.78
C PHE A 127 16.93 -16.24 -10.87
N PRO A 128 17.50 -17.28 -11.38
CA PRO A 128 18.17 -18.24 -10.53
C PRO A 128 19.32 -17.57 -9.83
N GLU A 129 19.56 -17.99 -8.60
CA GLU A 129 20.61 -17.43 -7.86
C GLU A 129 21.92 -17.68 -8.53
N LYS A 130 22.77 -16.66 -8.61
CA LYS A 130 23.99 -16.87 -9.26
C LYS A 130 24.84 -17.74 -8.43
N ASN A 131 25.69 -18.49 -9.04
CA ASN A 131 26.49 -19.30 -8.35
C ASN A 131 27.33 -18.61 -7.54
N LYS A 132 27.47 -18.92 -6.39
CA LYS A 132 28.28 -18.24 -5.52
C LYS A 132 29.56 -18.86 -5.38
#